data_2b36b9670cdfc3e3fdf4720ad19871b3
#
_entry.id   2b36b9670cdfc3e3fdf4720ad19871b3
#
_cell.length_a   1.000
_cell.length_b   1.000
_cell.length_c   1.000
_cell.angle_alpha   90.00
_cell.angle_beta   90.00
_cell.angle_gamma   90.00
#
_symmetry.space_group_name_H-M   'P 1'
#
loop_
_entity.id
_entity.type
_entity.pdbx_description
1 polymer ?
#
loop_
_entity_poly.entity_id
_entity_poly.type
_entity_poly.pdbx_seq_one_letter_code
_entity_poly.pdbx_strand_id
1 'polypeptide(L)'
;LKRENEIQDLQLGRNRILIISFTIGLVLALISVVLYARTNRERKKALELLQRQNENIKKQKEEKEVLLKEIHHRVKNNLQVINSLIRLQCSYTDDQKALDLFDECQNRIISMALIHEKMYEAHDLSNINIKEYINELSQNLLRSYRLNQSINLDIDVKIETLTLDTLIPLGLLLNELISNSLKHAFSDTDEGTINVTLERNNEGLFVLEVGDDGVGLPSDFSFVNAHTLGMELVMTLTSQL
;
A
#
# COMPACT_ATOMS: atom_id res chain seq x y z
N LEU A 1 -34.47 -33.56 86.10
CA LEU A 1 -35.55 -32.83 85.36
C LEU A 1 -35.09 -31.39 84.92
N LYS A 2 -34.63 -30.54 85.85
CA LYS A 2 -34.21 -29.13 85.45
C LYS A 2 -32.97 -29.13 84.48
N ARG A 3 -31.95 -29.94 84.75
CA ARG A 3 -30.75 -30.04 83.85
C ARG A 3 -31.04 -30.69 82.54
N GLU A 4 -32.00 -31.63 82.48
CA GLU A 4 -32.39 -32.33 81.26
C GLU A 4 -33.14 -31.37 80.30
N ASN A 5 -34.02 -30.51 80.85
CA ASN A 5 -34.70 -29.47 80.04
C ASN A 5 -33.73 -28.44 79.52
N GLU A 6 -32.72 -27.98 80.30
CA GLU A 6 -31.71 -27.07 79.83
C GLU A 6 -30.83 -27.65 78.68
N ILE A 7 -30.50 -28.95 78.78
CA ILE A 7 -29.75 -29.62 77.69
C ILE A 7 -30.60 -29.76 76.42
N GLN A 8 -31.88 -30.04 76.56
CA GLN A 8 -32.84 -30.14 75.44
C GLN A 8 -33.03 -28.78 74.77
N ASP A 9 -33.14 -27.68 75.51
CA ASP A 9 -33.28 -26.33 74.95
C ASP A 9 -32.01 -25.90 74.22
N LEU A 10 -30.80 -26.19 74.74
CA LEU A 10 -29.53 -25.98 74.06
C LEU A 10 -29.39 -26.79 72.76
N GLN A 11 -29.85 -28.06 72.77
CA GLN A 11 -29.85 -28.90 71.59
C GLN A 11 -30.84 -28.40 70.52
N LEU A 12 -32.03 -28.00 70.91
CA LEU A 12 -33.02 -27.35 70.03
C LEU A 12 -32.51 -26.05 69.43
N GLY A 13 -31.86 -25.19 70.24
CA GLY A 13 -31.24 -23.97 69.77
C GLY A 13 -30.16 -24.23 68.73
N ARG A 14 -29.26 -25.19 69.01
CA ARG A 14 -28.18 -25.59 68.07
C ARG A 14 -28.75 -26.12 66.76
N ASN A 15 -29.78 -27.00 66.84
CA ASN A 15 -30.40 -27.57 65.64
C ASN A 15 -31.11 -26.48 64.79
N ARG A 16 -31.77 -25.51 65.42
CA ARG A 16 -32.35 -24.34 64.71
C ARG A 16 -31.28 -23.54 63.97
N ILE A 17 -30.15 -23.25 64.59
CA ILE A 17 -29.04 -22.52 63.96
C ILE A 17 -28.48 -23.31 62.77
N LEU A 18 -28.30 -24.63 62.92
CA LEU A 18 -27.84 -25.49 61.82
C LEU A 18 -28.81 -25.52 60.65
N ILE A 19 -30.11 -25.61 60.90
CA ILE A 19 -31.14 -25.60 59.84
C ILE A 19 -31.14 -24.23 59.13
N ILE A 20 -31.07 -23.14 59.87
CA ILE A 20 -31.05 -21.78 59.30
C ILE A 20 -29.79 -21.60 58.43
N SER A 21 -28.62 -22.01 58.91
CA SER A 21 -27.36 -21.87 58.17
C SER A 21 -27.36 -22.76 56.90
N PHE A 22 -27.93 -23.95 56.99
CA PHE A 22 -28.07 -24.83 55.85
C PHE A 22 -29.05 -24.28 54.78
N THR A 23 -30.20 -23.71 55.22
CA THR A 23 -31.15 -23.08 54.30
C THR A 23 -30.57 -21.84 53.62
N ILE A 24 -29.85 -20.98 54.36
CA ILE A 24 -29.13 -19.85 53.79
C ILE A 24 -28.10 -20.34 52.74
N GLY A 25 -27.30 -21.33 53.06
CA GLY A 25 -26.34 -21.93 52.14
C GLY A 25 -26.99 -22.44 50.87
N LEU A 26 -28.13 -23.13 50.99
CA LEU A 26 -28.87 -23.64 49.83
C LEU A 26 -29.41 -22.52 48.93
N VAL A 27 -29.95 -21.45 49.54
CA VAL A 27 -30.45 -20.29 48.80
C VAL A 27 -29.29 -19.58 48.07
N LEU A 28 -28.15 -19.39 48.70
CA LEU A 28 -26.97 -18.80 48.06
C LEU A 28 -26.45 -19.66 46.91
N ALA A 29 -26.42 -20.97 47.06
CA ALA A 29 -26.07 -21.90 45.99
C ALA A 29 -27.04 -21.82 44.81
N LEU A 30 -28.34 -21.75 45.04
CA LEU A 30 -29.36 -21.58 44.00
C LEU A 30 -29.17 -20.25 43.25
N ILE A 31 -28.96 -19.15 43.98
CA ILE A 31 -28.70 -17.83 43.39
C ILE A 31 -27.44 -17.90 42.52
N SER A 32 -26.36 -18.50 43.00
CA SER A 32 -25.12 -18.67 42.26
C SER A 32 -25.31 -19.45 40.94
N VAL A 33 -26.06 -20.55 41.00
CA VAL A 33 -26.39 -21.35 39.77
C VAL A 33 -27.20 -20.52 38.77
N VAL A 34 -28.20 -19.75 39.25
CA VAL A 34 -29.01 -18.91 38.36
C VAL A 34 -28.17 -17.80 37.73
N LEU A 35 -27.32 -17.13 38.49
CA LEU A 35 -26.42 -16.10 38.00
C LEU A 35 -25.41 -16.69 37.00
N TYR A 36 -24.81 -17.81 37.29
CA TYR A 36 -23.92 -18.52 36.38
C TYR A 36 -24.62 -18.91 35.07
N ALA A 37 -25.84 -19.44 35.14
CA ALA A 37 -26.63 -19.80 33.98
C ALA A 37 -26.98 -18.57 33.09
N ARG A 38 -27.31 -17.42 33.75
CA ARG A 38 -27.54 -16.15 33.02
C ARG A 38 -26.30 -15.65 32.34
N THR A 39 -25.18 -15.49 33.06
CA THR A 39 -23.92 -15.02 32.48
C THR A 39 -23.41 -15.91 31.36
N ASN A 40 -23.59 -17.22 31.49
CA ASN A 40 -23.21 -18.19 30.44
C ASN A 40 -24.08 -18.07 29.18
N ARG A 41 -25.39 -17.80 29.33
CA ARG A 41 -26.27 -17.51 28.19
C ARG A 41 -25.91 -16.20 27.48
N GLU A 42 -25.61 -15.16 28.25
CA GLU A 42 -25.19 -13.88 27.69
C GLU A 42 -23.84 -13.98 26.94
N ARG A 43 -22.88 -14.70 27.53
CA ARG A 43 -21.60 -15.00 26.85
C ARG A 43 -21.78 -15.76 25.54
N LYS A 44 -22.66 -16.78 25.51
CA LYS A 44 -22.95 -17.52 24.28
C LYS A 44 -23.53 -16.59 23.19
N LYS A 45 -24.52 -15.76 23.53
CA LYS A 45 -25.11 -14.78 22.60
C LYS A 45 -24.08 -13.78 22.10
N ALA A 46 -23.21 -13.28 22.96
CA ALA A 46 -22.14 -12.35 22.58
C ALA A 46 -21.13 -13.02 21.63
N LEU A 47 -20.75 -14.27 21.88
CA LEU A 47 -19.86 -15.04 21.01
C LEU A 47 -20.49 -15.30 19.63
N GLU A 48 -21.76 -15.68 19.58
CA GLU A 48 -22.49 -15.89 18.31
C GLU A 48 -22.58 -14.58 17.51
N LEU A 49 -22.86 -13.46 18.19
CA LEU A 49 -22.89 -12.15 17.54
C LEU A 49 -21.52 -11.74 16.97
N LEU A 50 -20.47 -11.92 17.79
CA LEU A 50 -19.09 -11.63 17.38
C LEU A 50 -18.67 -12.49 16.18
N GLN A 51 -19.04 -13.77 16.20
CA GLN A 51 -18.74 -14.68 15.09
C GLN A 51 -19.44 -14.22 13.80
N ARG A 52 -20.73 -13.87 13.86
CA ARG A 52 -21.46 -13.32 12.71
C ARG A 52 -20.87 -12.02 12.19
N GLN A 53 -20.44 -11.13 13.10
CA GLN A 53 -19.77 -9.88 12.69
C GLN A 53 -18.44 -10.15 11.99
N ASN A 54 -17.63 -11.08 12.52
CA ASN A 54 -16.37 -11.48 11.88
C ASN A 54 -16.60 -12.11 10.50
N GLU A 55 -17.60 -12.97 10.34
CA GLU A 55 -17.95 -13.54 9.04
C GLU A 55 -18.38 -12.46 8.04
N ASN A 56 -19.20 -11.49 8.48
CA ASN A 56 -19.60 -10.36 7.65
C ASN A 56 -18.41 -9.47 7.25
N ILE A 57 -17.53 -9.14 8.20
CA ILE A 57 -16.34 -8.35 7.92
C ILE A 57 -15.44 -9.08 6.91
N LYS A 58 -15.25 -10.39 7.08
CA LYS A 58 -14.47 -11.21 6.15
C LYS A 58 -15.06 -11.16 4.74
N LYS A 59 -16.38 -11.36 4.62
CA LYS A 59 -17.10 -11.30 3.35
C LYS A 59 -16.98 -9.92 2.68
N GLN A 60 -17.17 -8.84 3.44
CA GLN A 60 -17.02 -7.48 2.93
C GLN A 60 -15.58 -7.19 2.48
N LYS A 61 -14.58 -7.73 3.19
CA LYS A 61 -13.18 -7.61 2.79
C LYS A 61 -12.93 -8.30 1.45
N GLU A 62 -13.38 -9.55 1.30
CA GLU A 62 -13.26 -10.32 0.06
C GLU A 62 -13.97 -9.62 -1.13
N GLU A 63 -15.18 -9.12 -0.93
CA GLU A 63 -15.93 -8.35 -1.94
C GLU A 63 -15.18 -7.08 -2.34
N LYS A 64 -14.61 -6.35 -1.36
CA LYS A 64 -13.83 -5.15 -1.62
C LYS A 64 -12.54 -5.45 -2.40
N GLU A 65 -11.84 -6.53 -2.08
CA GLU A 65 -10.66 -6.97 -2.80
C GLU A 65 -10.98 -7.29 -4.28
N VAL A 66 -12.09 -8.00 -4.53
CA VAL A 66 -12.55 -8.28 -5.90
C VAL A 66 -12.87 -7.01 -6.67
N LEU A 67 -13.57 -6.05 -6.05
CA LEU A 67 -13.89 -4.77 -6.68
C LEU A 67 -12.64 -3.93 -6.99
N LEU A 68 -11.69 -3.86 -6.06
CA LEU A 68 -10.41 -3.17 -6.28
C LEU A 68 -9.67 -3.80 -7.46
N LYS A 69 -9.64 -5.11 -7.53
CA LYS A 69 -9.05 -5.88 -8.62
C LYS A 69 -9.66 -5.49 -9.97
N GLU A 70 -10.98 -5.44 -10.05
CA GLU A 70 -11.70 -5.04 -11.27
C GLU A 70 -11.40 -3.58 -11.66
N ILE A 71 -11.32 -2.67 -10.69
CA ILE A 71 -10.97 -1.26 -10.94
C ILE A 71 -9.57 -1.17 -11.56
N HIS A 72 -8.57 -1.85 -11.00
CA HIS A 72 -7.21 -1.81 -11.52
C HIS A 72 -7.14 -2.38 -12.95
N HIS A 73 -7.84 -3.46 -13.23
CA HIS A 73 -7.94 -4.00 -14.59
C HIS A 73 -8.55 -2.99 -15.57
N ARG A 74 -9.63 -2.32 -15.16
CA ARG A 74 -10.28 -1.30 -16.00
C ARG A 74 -9.38 -0.08 -16.21
N VAL A 75 -8.67 0.38 -15.19
CA VAL A 75 -7.72 1.48 -15.34
C VAL A 75 -6.62 1.10 -16.33
N LYS A 76 -5.99 -0.09 -16.19
CA LYS A 76 -4.99 -0.58 -17.15
C LYS A 76 -5.56 -0.61 -18.57
N ASN A 77 -6.75 -1.18 -18.77
CA ASN A 77 -7.39 -1.27 -20.08
C ASN A 77 -7.66 0.13 -20.67
N ASN A 78 -8.15 1.06 -19.86
CA ASN A 78 -8.40 2.44 -20.30
C ASN A 78 -7.09 3.14 -20.71
N LEU A 79 -6.02 2.97 -19.94
CA LEU A 79 -4.70 3.51 -20.30
C LEU A 79 -4.16 2.91 -21.60
N GLN A 80 -4.39 1.61 -21.85
CA GLN A 80 -4.03 0.96 -23.12
C GLN A 80 -4.82 1.52 -24.31
N VAL A 81 -6.12 1.80 -24.12
CA VAL A 81 -6.95 2.44 -25.15
C VAL A 81 -6.44 3.85 -25.46
N ILE A 82 -6.16 4.67 -24.43
CA ILE A 82 -5.60 6.01 -24.59
C ILE A 82 -4.26 5.94 -25.35
N ASN A 83 -3.36 5.04 -24.97
CA ASN A 83 -2.08 4.84 -25.62
C ASN A 83 -2.26 4.47 -27.11
N SER A 84 -3.25 3.60 -27.43
CA SER A 84 -3.56 3.22 -28.81
C SER A 84 -4.10 4.40 -29.63
N LEU A 85 -4.92 5.28 -29.02
CA LEU A 85 -5.43 6.48 -29.67
C LEU A 85 -4.29 7.47 -29.96
N ILE A 86 -3.37 7.68 -29.04
CA ILE A 86 -2.18 8.54 -29.24
C ILE A 86 -1.36 7.98 -30.39
N ARG A 87 -1.07 6.66 -30.39
CA ARG A 87 -0.33 6.01 -31.47
C ARG A 87 -1.00 6.19 -32.84
N LEU A 88 -2.34 6.15 -32.87
CA LEU A 88 -3.09 6.40 -34.09
C LEU A 88 -2.91 7.85 -34.53
N GLN A 89 -2.94 8.82 -33.61
CA GLN A 89 -2.71 10.24 -33.95
C GLN A 89 -1.30 10.49 -34.50
N CYS A 90 -0.28 9.81 -33.95
CA CYS A 90 1.09 9.87 -34.47
C CYS A 90 1.19 9.46 -35.95
N SER A 91 0.33 8.57 -36.42
CA SER A 91 0.36 8.12 -37.83
C SER A 91 -0.21 9.16 -38.81
N TYR A 92 -0.83 10.22 -38.33
CA TYR A 92 -1.40 11.30 -39.15
C TYR A 92 -0.58 12.60 -39.09
N THR A 93 0.57 12.62 -38.42
CA THR A 93 1.43 13.82 -38.36
C THR A 93 2.87 13.47 -38.77
N ASP A 94 3.49 14.37 -39.53
CA ASP A 94 4.92 14.32 -39.88
C ASP A 94 5.73 15.36 -39.08
N ASP A 95 5.07 16.09 -38.15
CA ASP A 95 5.76 17.08 -37.30
C ASP A 95 6.55 16.35 -36.20
N GLN A 96 7.88 16.39 -36.32
CA GLN A 96 8.80 15.72 -35.38
C GLN A 96 8.60 16.19 -33.94
N LYS A 97 8.32 17.49 -33.70
CA LYS A 97 8.07 18.01 -32.35
C LYS A 97 6.80 17.43 -31.73
N ALA A 98 5.74 17.29 -32.57
CA ALA A 98 4.52 16.66 -32.12
C ALA A 98 4.72 15.16 -31.83
N LEU A 99 5.50 14.45 -32.64
CA LEU A 99 5.86 13.05 -32.43
C LEU A 99 6.63 12.86 -31.10
N ASP A 100 7.62 13.71 -30.83
CA ASP A 100 8.40 13.66 -29.59
C ASP A 100 7.52 13.89 -28.35
N LEU A 101 6.56 14.83 -28.41
CA LEU A 101 5.58 15.06 -27.33
C LEU A 101 4.64 13.87 -27.14
N PHE A 102 4.20 13.24 -28.21
CA PHE A 102 3.35 12.05 -28.13
C PHE A 102 4.10 10.86 -27.51
N ASP A 103 5.37 10.67 -27.86
CA ASP A 103 6.21 9.63 -27.26
C ASP A 103 6.40 9.84 -25.76
N GLU A 104 6.59 11.09 -25.32
CA GLU A 104 6.61 11.43 -23.89
C GLU A 104 5.30 11.06 -23.19
N CYS A 105 4.16 11.46 -23.77
CA CYS A 105 2.84 11.12 -23.22
C CYS A 105 2.63 9.62 -23.14
N GLN A 106 3.05 8.85 -24.16
CA GLN A 106 2.95 7.39 -24.17
C GLN A 106 3.78 6.76 -23.06
N ASN A 107 5.03 7.21 -22.87
CA ASN A 107 5.91 6.68 -21.81
C ASN A 107 5.31 6.94 -20.41
N ARG A 108 4.72 8.11 -20.17
CA ARG A 108 3.99 8.41 -18.91
C ARG A 108 2.79 7.50 -18.70
N ILE A 109 2.00 7.25 -19.72
CA ILE A 109 0.84 6.34 -19.67
C ILE A 109 1.28 4.91 -19.39
N ILE A 110 2.36 4.44 -20.02
CA ILE A 110 2.93 3.10 -19.79
C ILE A 110 3.40 2.97 -18.33
N SER A 111 4.06 4.00 -17.79
CA SER A 111 4.49 4.02 -16.40
C SER A 111 3.32 3.93 -15.43
N MET A 112 2.24 4.69 -15.67
CA MET A 112 1.00 4.60 -14.87
C MET A 112 0.37 3.21 -14.97
N ALA A 113 0.32 2.62 -16.17
CA ALA A 113 -0.25 1.29 -16.38
C ALA A 113 0.55 0.21 -15.63
N LEU A 114 1.88 0.31 -15.61
CA LEU A 114 2.76 -0.60 -14.89
C LEU A 114 2.53 -0.53 -13.37
N ILE A 115 2.36 0.68 -12.82
CA ILE A 115 2.00 0.86 -11.41
C ILE A 115 0.71 0.11 -11.09
N HIS A 116 -0.34 0.35 -11.89
CA HIS A 116 -1.63 -0.31 -11.70
C HIS A 116 -1.57 -1.84 -11.85
N GLU A 117 -0.67 -2.36 -12.69
CA GLU A 117 -0.43 -3.79 -12.85
C GLU A 117 0.23 -4.39 -11.61
N LYS A 118 1.28 -3.75 -11.09
CA LYS A 118 1.99 -4.19 -9.88
C LYS A 118 1.11 -4.12 -8.63
N MET A 119 0.26 -3.11 -8.52
CA MET A 119 -0.76 -3.02 -7.47
C MET A 119 -1.72 -4.22 -7.47
N TYR A 120 -1.99 -4.76 -8.66
CA TYR A 120 -2.86 -5.91 -8.83
C TYR A 120 -2.19 -7.24 -8.48
N GLU A 121 -0.93 -7.42 -8.86
CA GLU A 121 -0.15 -8.64 -8.59
C GLU A 121 0.15 -8.80 -7.09
N ALA A 122 0.31 -7.69 -6.37
CA ALA A 122 0.46 -7.70 -4.92
C ALA A 122 -0.90 -8.05 -4.26
N HIS A 123 -1.01 -9.27 -3.73
CA HIS A 123 -2.19 -9.72 -2.95
C HIS A 123 -2.45 -8.85 -1.71
N ASP A 124 -1.46 -8.11 -1.28
CA ASP A 124 -1.49 -7.11 -0.21
C ASP A 124 -0.88 -5.82 -0.75
N LEU A 125 -1.70 -4.77 -0.86
CA LEU A 125 -1.30 -3.44 -1.34
C LEU A 125 -0.20 -2.79 -0.46
N SER A 126 0.04 -3.34 0.73
CA SER A 126 1.14 -2.94 1.62
C SER A 126 2.48 -3.63 1.31
N ASN A 127 2.53 -4.58 0.36
CA ASN A 127 3.69 -5.44 0.09
C ASN A 127 4.18 -5.39 -1.36
N ILE A 128 4.12 -4.20 -2.00
CA ILE A 128 4.72 -4.02 -3.32
C ILE A 128 6.24 -4.00 -3.17
N ASN A 129 6.93 -4.90 -3.88
CA ASN A 129 8.39 -4.91 -3.94
C ASN A 129 8.89 -3.69 -4.73
N ILE A 130 9.33 -2.66 -4.02
CA ILE A 130 9.75 -1.38 -4.61
C ILE A 130 10.95 -1.55 -5.53
N LYS A 131 11.91 -2.40 -5.16
CA LYS A 131 13.10 -2.66 -5.98
C LYS A 131 12.74 -3.29 -7.31
N GLU A 132 11.83 -4.27 -7.29
CA GLU A 132 11.35 -4.93 -8.50
C GLU A 132 10.59 -3.95 -9.40
N TYR A 133 9.70 -3.14 -8.80
CA TYR A 133 8.96 -2.10 -9.51
C TYR A 133 9.88 -1.09 -10.20
N ILE A 134 10.85 -0.51 -9.48
CA ILE A 134 11.79 0.47 -10.03
C ILE A 134 12.62 -0.17 -11.15
N ASN A 135 13.07 -1.40 -10.97
CA ASN A 135 13.83 -2.12 -11.98
C ASN A 135 13.02 -2.34 -13.26
N GLU A 136 11.79 -2.83 -13.15
CA GLU A 136 10.92 -3.03 -14.33
C GLU A 136 10.59 -1.73 -15.04
N LEU A 137 10.26 -0.67 -14.30
CA LEU A 137 9.98 0.64 -14.87
C LEU A 137 11.18 1.16 -15.66
N SER A 138 12.37 1.14 -15.05
CA SER A 138 13.61 1.60 -15.65
C SER A 138 14.00 0.79 -16.89
N GLN A 139 13.85 -0.53 -16.85
CA GLN A 139 14.09 -1.41 -17.99
C GLN A 139 13.12 -1.16 -19.14
N ASN A 140 11.84 -0.93 -18.84
CA ASN A 140 10.84 -0.61 -19.86
C ASN A 140 11.13 0.72 -20.54
N LEU A 141 11.55 1.74 -19.78
CA LEU A 141 11.98 3.02 -20.32
C LEU A 141 13.19 2.84 -21.24
N LEU A 142 14.23 2.16 -20.78
CA LEU A 142 15.41 1.88 -21.59
C LEU A 142 15.08 1.23 -22.93
N ARG A 143 14.19 0.22 -22.93
CA ARG A 143 13.74 -0.45 -24.16
C ARG A 143 12.92 0.46 -25.07
N SER A 144 12.15 1.41 -24.54
CA SER A 144 11.26 2.27 -25.34
C SER A 144 12.06 3.27 -26.18
N TYR A 145 13.21 3.72 -25.69
CA TYR A 145 14.06 4.72 -26.36
C TYR A 145 14.88 4.17 -27.54
N ARG A 146 14.93 2.83 -27.75
CA ARG A 146 15.65 2.20 -28.89
C ARG A 146 17.02 2.81 -29.17
N LEU A 147 17.76 3.10 -28.12
CA LEU A 147 19.10 3.69 -28.24
C LEU A 147 20.05 2.71 -28.93
N ASN A 148 20.94 3.24 -29.77
CA ASN A 148 22.05 2.48 -30.34
C ASN A 148 23.18 2.28 -29.31
N GLN A 149 23.16 3.07 -28.22
CA GLN A 149 24.13 3.06 -27.14
C GLN A 149 23.85 1.92 -26.14
N SER A 150 24.91 1.43 -25.52
CA SER A 150 24.85 0.45 -24.42
C SER A 150 24.72 1.18 -23.08
N ILE A 151 23.48 1.39 -22.62
CA ILE A 151 23.22 2.05 -21.34
C ILE A 151 22.97 1.02 -20.25
N ASN A 152 23.74 1.11 -19.16
CA ASN A 152 23.55 0.32 -17.96
C ASN A 152 22.65 1.04 -16.95
N LEU A 153 21.91 0.25 -16.18
CA LEU A 153 21.11 0.73 -15.04
C LEU A 153 21.71 0.16 -13.76
N ASP A 154 22.16 1.03 -12.87
CA ASP A 154 22.59 0.68 -11.51
C ASP A 154 21.52 1.14 -10.52
N ILE A 155 20.83 0.17 -9.90
CA ILE A 155 19.66 0.42 -9.07
C ILE A 155 19.91 -0.09 -7.65
N ASP A 156 20.08 0.83 -6.70
CA ASP A 156 20.23 0.56 -5.27
C ASP A 156 19.02 1.08 -4.49
N VAL A 157 18.11 0.16 -4.14
CA VAL A 157 16.90 0.45 -3.37
C VAL A 157 17.01 -0.20 -2.01
N LYS A 158 17.04 0.63 -0.95
CA LYS A 158 17.16 0.22 0.46
C LYS A 158 15.83 0.25 1.20
N ILE A 159 14.73 0.49 0.49
CA ILE A 159 13.38 0.60 1.04
C ILE A 159 12.57 -0.61 0.59
N GLU A 160 11.93 -1.28 1.54
CA GLU A 160 11.14 -2.48 1.26
C GLU A 160 9.71 -2.15 0.81
N THR A 161 9.09 -1.16 1.46
CA THR A 161 7.66 -0.83 1.24
C THR A 161 7.41 0.67 1.19
N LEU A 162 6.50 1.08 0.31
CA LEU A 162 5.94 2.43 0.22
C LEU A 162 4.42 2.37 0.15
N THR A 163 3.76 3.46 0.54
CA THR A 163 2.32 3.60 0.33
C THR A 163 2.02 3.85 -1.15
N LEU A 164 0.80 3.53 -1.58
CA LEU A 164 0.37 3.78 -2.96
C LEU A 164 0.40 5.27 -3.32
N ASP A 165 0.04 6.12 -2.37
CA ASP A 165 0.04 7.57 -2.55
C ASP A 165 1.46 8.11 -2.82
N THR A 166 2.50 7.41 -2.36
CA THR A 166 3.90 7.72 -2.63
C THR A 166 4.40 7.05 -3.90
N LEU A 167 3.94 5.82 -4.19
CA LEU A 167 4.46 5.01 -5.29
C LEU A 167 4.11 5.60 -6.67
N ILE A 168 2.91 6.15 -6.84
CA ILE A 168 2.47 6.76 -8.10
C ILE A 168 3.30 8.01 -8.44
N PRO A 169 3.43 9.01 -7.55
CA PRO A 169 4.32 10.15 -7.79
C PRO A 169 5.77 9.73 -8.03
N LEU A 170 6.29 8.77 -7.25
CA LEU A 170 7.65 8.24 -7.41
C LEU A 170 7.87 7.65 -8.80
N GLY A 171 6.94 6.85 -9.31
CA GLY A 171 7.04 6.26 -10.65
C GLY A 171 7.05 7.30 -11.77
N LEU A 172 6.25 8.36 -11.63
CA LEU A 172 6.25 9.47 -12.58
C LEU A 172 7.54 10.28 -12.50
N LEU A 173 8.06 10.54 -11.29
CA LEU A 173 9.37 11.20 -11.11
C LEU A 173 10.50 10.39 -11.78
N LEU A 174 10.56 9.10 -11.53
CA LEU A 174 11.53 8.20 -12.16
C LEU A 174 11.41 8.21 -13.67
N ASN A 175 10.19 8.17 -14.20
CA ASN A 175 9.96 8.27 -15.64
C ASN A 175 10.54 9.55 -16.22
N GLU A 176 10.28 10.70 -15.62
CA GLU A 176 10.78 11.99 -16.12
C GLU A 176 12.32 12.08 -16.03
N LEU A 177 12.88 11.69 -14.87
CA LEU A 177 14.34 11.82 -14.66
C LEU A 177 15.13 10.85 -15.55
N ILE A 178 14.73 9.58 -15.62
CA ILE A 178 15.39 8.58 -16.49
C ILE A 178 15.19 8.95 -17.96
N SER A 179 14.01 9.40 -18.38
CA SER A 179 13.76 9.84 -19.75
C SER A 179 14.64 11.03 -20.14
N ASN A 180 14.86 11.97 -19.22
CA ASN A 180 15.76 13.10 -19.45
C ASN A 180 17.21 12.64 -19.64
N SER A 181 17.70 11.73 -18.81
CA SER A 181 19.04 11.14 -18.99
C SER A 181 19.16 10.42 -20.34
N LEU A 182 18.17 9.58 -20.70
CA LEU A 182 18.17 8.85 -21.98
C LEU A 182 18.12 9.76 -23.22
N LYS A 183 17.47 10.92 -23.13
CA LYS A 183 17.36 11.89 -24.23
C LYS A 183 18.58 12.79 -24.36
N HIS A 184 19.18 13.18 -23.25
CA HIS A 184 20.08 14.32 -23.23
C HIS A 184 21.50 13.97 -22.79
N ALA A 185 21.68 12.93 -21.97
CA ALA A 185 22.98 12.66 -21.36
C ALA A 185 23.96 11.93 -22.29
N PHE A 186 23.43 11.10 -23.23
CA PHE A 186 24.25 10.14 -23.98
C PHE A 186 24.33 10.42 -25.48
N SER A 187 24.08 11.67 -25.91
CA SER A 187 24.14 12.06 -27.35
C SER A 187 25.47 11.81 -28.03
N ASP A 188 26.57 11.86 -27.27
CA ASP A 188 27.94 11.85 -27.80
C ASP A 188 28.74 10.60 -27.31
N THR A 189 28.10 9.62 -26.68
CA THR A 189 28.78 8.44 -26.13
C THR A 189 28.11 7.17 -26.60
N ASP A 190 28.90 6.09 -26.81
CA ASP A 190 28.37 4.76 -27.17
C ASP A 190 27.97 3.94 -25.94
N GLU A 191 28.42 4.30 -24.76
CA GLU A 191 28.15 3.63 -23.47
C GLU A 191 27.83 4.67 -22.39
N GLY A 192 27.04 4.26 -21.41
CA GLY A 192 26.72 5.09 -20.26
C GLY A 192 26.05 4.32 -19.13
N THR A 193 25.94 4.97 -17.98
CA THR A 193 25.29 4.39 -16.78
C THR A 193 24.31 5.40 -16.18
N ILE A 194 23.11 4.93 -15.90
CA ILE A 194 22.14 5.69 -15.10
C ILE A 194 22.06 5.03 -13.71
N ASN A 195 22.30 5.83 -12.67
CA ASN A 195 22.26 5.42 -11.29
C ASN A 195 20.94 5.85 -10.67
N VAL A 196 20.25 4.94 -9.98
CA VAL A 196 19.01 5.21 -9.25
C VAL A 196 19.19 4.72 -7.83
N THR A 197 19.16 5.62 -6.85
CA THR A 197 19.19 5.25 -5.43
C THR A 197 17.94 5.71 -4.73
N LEU A 198 17.39 4.87 -3.86
CA LEU A 198 16.24 5.20 -3.02
C LEU A 198 16.47 4.69 -1.60
N GLU A 199 16.62 5.62 -0.67
CA GLU A 199 16.91 5.30 0.72
C GLU A 199 16.17 6.24 1.69
N ARG A 200 16.30 5.96 2.99
CA ARG A 200 15.89 6.89 4.04
C ARG A 200 17.09 7.60 4.61
N ASN A 201 17.00 8.92 4.76
CA ASN A 201 17.99 9.68 5.48
C ASN A 201 17.86 9.50 7.01
N ASN A 202 18.79 10.10 7.76
CA ASN A 202 18.82 10.05 9.22
C ASN A 202 17.59 10.68 9.89
N GLU A 203 16.84 11.52 9.18
CA GLU A 203 15.61 12.17 9.62
C GLU A 203 14.35 11.34 9.30
N GLY A 204 14.53 10.19 8.61
CA GLY A 204 13.44 9.29 8.23
C GLY A 204 12.75 9.69 6.92
N LEU A 205 13.22 10.72 6.22
CA LEU A 205 12.69 11.15 4.92
C LEU A 205 13.20 10.23 3.81
N PHE A 206 12.39 10.04 2.80
CA PHE A 206 12.80 9.35 1.58
C PHE A 206 13.69 10.26 0.73
N VAL A 207 14.81 9.71 0.28
CA VAL A 207 15.72 10.37 -0.64
C VAL A 207 15.81 9.54 -1.91
N LEU A 208 15.35 10.13 -3.02
CA LEU A 208 15.52 9.59 -4.36
C LEU A 208 16.65 10.36 -5.03
N GLU A 209 17.66 9.66 -5.52
CA GLU A 209 18.71 10.22 -6.36
C GLU A 209 18.70 9.50 -7.72
N VAL A 210 18.70 10.28 -8.79
CA VAL A 210 18.84 9.78 -10.15
C VAL A 210 19.95 10.59 -10.79
N GLY A 211 21.01 9.91 -11.25
CA GLY A 211 22.16 10.50 -11.88
C GLY A 211 22.61 9.73 -13.10
N ASP A 212 23.37 10.35 -13.97
CA ASP A 212 24.02 9.73 -15.13
C ASP A 212 25.48 10.15 -15.23
N ASP A 213 26.26 9.39 -15.98
CA ASP A 213 27.66 9.67 -16.30
C ASP A 213 27.84 10.29 -17.69
N GLY A 214 26.79 10.89 -18.23
CA GLY A 214 26.77 11.53 -19.55
C GLY A 214 27.36 12.92 -19.58
N VAL A 215 26.93 13.75 -20.56
CA VAL A 215 27.50 15.11 -20.82
C VAL A 215 27.19 16.12 -19.70
N GLY A 216 26.28 15.78 -18.76
CA GLY A 216 25.87 16.65 -17.67
C GLY A 216 24.95 17.80 -18.11
N LEU A 217 24.54 18.61 -17.13
CA LEU A 217 23.64 19.74 -17.35
C LEU A 217 24.45 20.95 -17.87
N PRO A 218 23.86 21.80 -18.76
CA PRO A 218 24.47 23.04 -19.17
C PRO A 218 24.85 23.95 -17.99
N SER A 219 25.96 24.70 -18.08
CA SER A 219 26.44 25.53 -16.96
C SER A 219 25.49 26.65 -16.55
N ASP A 220 24.56 27.04 -17.42
CA ASP A 220 23.51 28.04 -17.21
C ASP A 220 22.16 27.41 -16.84
N PHE A 221 22.10 26.07 -16.67
CA PHE A 221 20.88 25.39 -16.30
C PHE A 221 20.40 25.80 -14.90
N SER A 222 19.12 26.14 -14.80
CA SER A 222 18.47 26.48 -13.54
C SER A 222 17.12 25.74 -13.45
N PHE A 223 16.93 24.95 -12.41
CA PHE A 223 15.67 24.28 -12.15
C PHE A 223 14.47 25.24 -12.05
N VAL A 224 14.70 26.47 -11.52
CA VAL A 224 13.65 27.48 -11.36
C VAL A 224 13.18 28.05 -12.71
N ASN A 225 14.04 28.06 -13.69
CA ASN A 225 13.77 28.63 -15.03
C ASN A 225 13.50 27.55 -16.10
N ALA A 226 13.53 26.28 -15.71
CA ALA A 226 13.27 25.17 -16.64
C ALA A 226 11.77 24.99 -16.83
N HIS A 227 11.18 25.72 -17.78
CA HIS A 227 9.76 25.67 -18.13
C HIS A 227 9.43 24.53 -19.10
N THR A 228 9.99 23.35 -18.92
CA THR A 228 9.56 22.15 -19.64
C THR A 228 8.45 21.44 -18.86
N LEU A 229 7.47 20.86 -19.57
CA LEU A 229 6.37 20.13 -18.94
C LEU A 229 6.88 19.04 -17.97
N GLY A 230 7.97 18.34 -18.33
CA GLY A 230 8.58 17.32 -17.46
C GLY A 230 9.13 17.89 -16.17
N MET A 231 9.83 19.05 -16.22
CA MET A 231 10.38 19.68 -15.02
C MET A 231 9.29 20.29 -14.12
N GLU A 232 8.24 20.86 -14.71
CA GLU A 232 7.07 21.33 -13.95
C GLU A 232 6.37 20.15 -13.22
N LEU A 233 6.29 18.98 -13.88
CA LEU A 233 5.78 17.77 -13.28
C LEU A 233 6.66 17.30 -12.11
N VAL A 234 7.99 17.29 -12.28
CA VAL A 234 8.95 16.94 -11.21
C VAL A 234 8.77 17.87 -10.00
N MET A 235 8.70 19.18 -10.20
CA MET A 235 8.51 20.16 -9.12
C MET A 235 7.14 19.98 -8.42
N THR A 236 6.10 19.70 -9.18
CA THR A 236 4.76 19.45 -8.63
C THR A 236 4.70 18.18 -7.79
N LEU A 237 5.26 17.08 -8.30
CA LEU A 237 5.24 15.78 -7.62
C LEU A 237 6.12 15.77 -6.37
N THR A 238 7.29 16.43 -6.39
CA THR A 238 8.15 16.58 -5.20
C THR A 238 7.48 17.37 -4.08
N SER A 239 6.56 18.27 -4.41
CA SER A 239 5.79 19.01 -3.41
C SER A 239 4.62 18.19 -2.80
N GLN A 240 4.24 17.07 -3.43
CA GLN A 240 3.18 16.17 -2.96
C GLN A 240 3.72 15.03 -2.08
N LEU A 241 5.01 14.71 -2.19
CA LEU A 241 5.71 13.68 -1.42
C LEU A 241 6.29 14.22 -0.12
#